data_58794437dc7830ec03a7b8bb16523e96
#
_entry.id   58794437dc7830ec03a7b8bb16523e96
#
_cell.length_a   1.000
_cell.length_b   1.000
_cell.length_c   1.000
_cell.angle_alpha   90.00
_cell.angle_beta   90.00
_cell.angle_gamma   90.00
#
_symmetry.space_group_name_H-M   'P 1'
#
loop_
_entity.id
_entity.type
_entity.pdbx_description
1 polymer ?
#
loop_
_entity_poly.entity_id
_entity_poly.type
_entity_poly.pdbx_seq_one_letter_code
_entity_poly.pdbx_strand_id
1 'polypeptide(L)'
;MSKPFVFEKPAGMRDTLPAFYQKNEDIKNKIKQEMESWGYQFIQTPTLEYHDTVGEASAILDQQLFKLLDMEGKTLVLRPDMTAPIARVVSSSMKHVAYPLRLAYSSPVFRAQQREGGRPAEFEQVGIELIGEGTASAEAEALALMSEVFKKSGIAAFTVAVGHIGFVQELLSDILGNVDRAADLLRYLNEKNYVGYTSHVKKLPLSSIDTQRLLKLLDLRGGIEVLDEASSLNPNRVGQQTLQELKDLYNLLEDYDAAQNIVFDFTLFSHMSYYTGIVFEGYAAGIGAPIASGGRYDDLLSRFDRKAPAIGFAIRMDYFVEALGNKSDDTKRHCILYTDERRKEALKLAKEKRNKGTHVVMQNLSGVKNVDEFSKRFDDVQYLIGTQQGEDFS
;
A
#
# COMPACT_ATOMS: atom_id res chain seq x y z
N MET A 1 33.50 -15.43 0.27
CA MET A 1 32.59 -14.29 0.06
C MET A 1 33.43 -13.02 0.11
N SER A 2 33.33 -12.14 -0.89
CA SER A 2 34.00 -10.82 -0.86
C SER A 2 33.39 -9.94 0.23
N LYS A 3 34.21 -9.11 0.89
CA LYS A 3 33.68 -8.11 1.82
C LYS A 3 32.86 -7.07 1.03
N PRO A 4 31.72 -6.59 1.57
CA PRO A 4 30.98 -5.49 0.97
C PRO A 4 31.87 -4.26 0.78
N PHE A 5 31.64 -3.49 -0.30
CA PHE A 5 32.26 -2.17 -0.46
C PHE A 5 31.74 -1.20 0.60
N VAL A 6 32.57 -0.16 0.94
CA VAL A 6 32.24 0.79 2.01
C VAL A 6 30.89 1.49 1.81
N PHE A 7 30.45 1.67 0.58
CA PHE A 7 29.19 2.33 0.22
C PHE A 7 28.10 1.37 -0.24
N GLU A 8 28.34 0.05 -0.16
CA GLU A 8 27.36 -0.97 -0.58
C GLU A 8 26.26 -1.11 0.47
N LYS A 9 25.02 -1.24 -0.02
CA LYS A 9 23.84 -1.51 0.79
C LYS A 9 23.40 -2.96 0.61
N PRO A 10 22.69 -3.55 1.59
CA PRO A 10 22.07 -4.86 1.41
C PRO A 10 21.15 -4.87 0.18
N ALA A 11 21.08 -6.02 -0.49
CA ALA A 11 20.27 -6.16 -1.70
C ALA A 11 18.81 -5.76 -1.46
N GLY A 12 18.28 -4.87 -2.30
CA GLY A 12 16.92 -4.36 -2.19
C GLY A 12 16.72 -3.24 -1.15
N MET A 13 17.76 -2.86 -0.38
CA MET A 13 17.69 -1.70 0.52
C MET A 13 18.08 -0.42 -0.22
N ARG A 14 17.43 0.70 0.09
CA ARG A 14 17.63 1.99 -0.58
C ARG A 14 17.72 3.12 0.42
N ASP A 15 18.59 4.10 0.15
CA ASP A 15 18.56 5.38 0.86
C ASP A 15 17.46 6.26 0.26
N THR A 16 16.73 6.95 1.11
CA THR A 16 15.75 7.95 0.70
C THR A 16 16.36 9.34 0.86
N LEU A 17 16.61 10.02 -0.26
CA LEU A 17 17.21 11.34 -0.26
C LEU A 17 16.21 12.43 0.15
N PRO A 18 16.68 13.60 0.68
CA PRO A 18 15.82 14.59 1.32
C PRO A 18 14.61 15.05 0.51
N ALA A 19 14.77 15.31 -0.78
CA ALA A 19 13.66 15.76 -1.63
C ALA A 19 12.56 14.69 -1.77
N PHE A 20 12.95 13.42 -1.96
CA PHE A 20 12.00 12.32 -2.04
C PHE A 20 11.37 12.03 -0.67
N TYR A 21 12.17 12.11 0.41
CA TYR A 21 11.69 11.96 1.79
C TYR A 21 10.59 12.96 2.11
N GLN A 22 10.83 14.26 1.84
CA GLN A 22 9.84 15.30 2.10
C GLN A 22 8.54 15.06 1.33
N LYS A 23 8.65 14.77 0.03
CA LYS A 23 7.49 14.45 -0.80
C LYS A 23 6.70 13.25 -0.26
N ASN A 24 7.40 12.20 0.16
CA ASN A 24 6.78 11.00 0.74
C ASN A 24 6.02 11.35 2.03
N GLU A 25 6.63 12.15 2.93
CA GLU A 25 6.00 12.58 4.18
C GLU A 25 4.76 13.43 3.93
N ASP A 26 4.80 14.38 2.98
CA ASP A 26 3.66 15.25 2.66
C ASP A 26 2.47 14.45 2.11
N ILE A 27 2.73 13.50 1.22
CA ILE A 27 1.70 12.60 0.68
C ILE A 27 1.15 11.71 1.79
N LYS A 28 2.01 11.14 2.59
CA LYS A 28 1.66 10.28 3.72
C LYS A 28 0.77 10.99 4.73
N ASN A 29 1.07 12.26 5.02
CA ASN A 29 0.25 13.07 5.92
C ASN A 29 -1.15 13.32 5.36
N LYS A 30 -1.30 13.55 4.04
CA LYS A 30 -2.61 13.69 3.40
C LYS A 30 -3.41 12.39 3.49
N ILE A 31 -2.78 11.25 3.22
CA ILE A 31 -3.40 9.93 3.34
C ILE A 31 -3.87 9.68 4.77
N LYS A 32 -3.02 9.95 5.76
CA LYS A 32 -3.36 9.78 7.18
C LYS A 32 -4.55 10.64 7.60
N GLN A 33 -4.55 11.93 7.24
CA GLN A 33 -5.65 12.84 7.54
C GLN A 33 -6.97 12.35 6.94
N GLU A 34 -6.94 11.80 5.73
CA GLU A 34 -8.14 11.23 5.13
C GLU A 34 -8.64 10.01 5.89
N MET A 35 -7.77 9.05 6.23
CA MET A 35 -8.14 7.88 7.01
C MET A 35 -8.69 8.24 8.39
N GLU A 36 -8.08 9.22 9.07
CA GLU A 36 -8.57 9.74 10.36
C GLU A 36 -9.95 10.40 10.22
N SER A 37 -10.22 11.10 9.12
CA SER A 37 -11.53 11.72 8.88
C SER A 37 -12.67 10.70 8.71
N TRP A 38 -12.33 9.46 8.31
CA TRP A 38 -13.25 8.32 8.25
C TRP A 38 -13.32 7.54 9.58
N GLY A 39 -12.68 8.03 10.65
CA GLY A 39 -12.71 7.43 11.98
C GLY A 39 -11.72 6.30 12.22
N TYR A 40 -10.73 6.11 11.34
CA TYR A 40 -9.67 5.13 11.53
C TYR A 40 -8.63 5.64 12.53
N GLN A 41 -8.23 4.79 13.46
CA GLN A 41 -7.25 5.08 14.49
C GLN A 41 -5.91 4.43 14.17
N PHE A 42 -4.83 5.22 14.20
CA PHE A 42 -3.50 4.70 13.89
C PHE A 42 -2.95 3.81 15.00
N ILE A 43 -2.42 2.66 14.59
CA ILE A 43 -1.75 1.69 15.45
C ILE A 43 -0.33 1.43 14.95
N GLN A 44 0.57 1.12 15.87
CA GLN A 44 1.93 0.68 15.57
C GLN A 44 2.20 -0.66 16.22
N THR A 45 2.80 -1.59 15.48
CA THR A 45 3.24 -2.90 15.96
C THR A 45 4.77 -2.98 15.92
N PRO A 46 5.40 -3.93 16.63
CA PRO A 46 6.84 -4.15 16.52
C PRO A 46 7.28 -4.47 15.08
N THR A 47 8.50 -4.08 14.74
CA THR A 47 9.11 -4.43 13.44
C THR A 47 9.54 -5.90 13.39
N LEU A 48 9.96 -6.44 14.55
CA LEU A 48 10.31 -7.85 14.72
C LEU A 48 9.12 -8.59 15.33
N GLU A 49 8.77 -9.71 14.74
CA GLU A 49 7.71 -10.60 15.18
C GLU A 49 8.23 -12.05 15.24
N TYR A 50 7.59 -12.93 16.00
CA TYR A 50 7.94 -14.35 15.99
C TYR A 50 7.48 -15.01 14.68
N HIS A 51 8.36 -15.85 14.11
CA HIS A 51 8.06 -16.61 12.90
C HIS A 51 6.86 -17.53 13.10
N ASP A 52 6.83 -18.29 14.19
CA ASP A 52 5.81 -19.31 14.50
C ASP A 52 4.41 -18.72 14.76
N THR A 53 4.29 -17.41 14.84
CA THR A 53 3.00 -16.73 15.00
C THR A 53 2.69 -15.85 13.80
N VAL A 54 3.26 -14.65 13.76
CA VAL A 54 3.01 -13.67 12.70
C VAL A 54 3.62 -14.11 11.37
N GLY A 55 4.81 -14.74 11.38
CA GLY A 55 5.46 -15.24 10.16
C GLY A 55 4.59 -16.26 9.43
N GLU A 56 4.07 -17.27 10.14
CA GLU A 56 3.20 -18.28 9.57
C GLU A 56 1.78 -17.79 9.26
N ALA A 57 1.29 -16.81 10.01
CA ALA A 57 -0.02 -16.18 9.75
C ALA A 57 0.02 -15.25 8.54
N SER A 58 1.18 -14.70 8.22
CA SER A 58 1.39 -13.90 7.02
C SER A 58 1.18 -14.73 5.75
N ALA A 59 0.60 -14.13 4.74
CA ALA A 59 0.42 -14.79 3.44
C ALA A 59 1.68 -14.71 2.55
N ILE A 60 2.79 -14.22 3.07
CA ILE A 60 4.05 -14.10 2.35
C ILE A 60 4.81 -15.43 2.40
N LEU A 61 5.33 -15.85 1.26
CA LEU A 61 6.08 -17.09 1.15
C LEU A 61 7.28 -17.10 2.09
N ASP A 62 7.51 -18.20 2.78
CA ASP A 62 8.57 -18.36 3.78
C ASP A 62 9.96 -17.95 3.27
N GLN A 63 10.26 -18.25 2.00
CA GLN A 63 11.52 -17.87 1.34
C GLN A 63 11.67 -16.36 1.10
N GLN A 64 10.60 -15.57 1.26
CA GLN A 64 10.60 -14.12 1.16
C GLN A 64 10.69 -13.43 2.53
N LEU A 65 10.73 -14.19 3.63
CA LEU A 65 10.86 -13.64 4.97
C LEU A 65 12.34 -13.37 5.30
N PHE A 66 12.60 -12.19 5.86
CA PHE A 66 13.88 -11.92 6.53
C PHE A 66 13.85 -12.54 7.92
N LYS A 67 14.64 -13.58 8.14
CA LYS A 67 14.70 -14.33 9.39
C LYS A 67 15.93 -13.99 10.19
N LEU A 68 15.75 -13.88 11.51
CA LEU A 68 16.81 -13.64 12.49
C LEU A 68 16.63 -14.63 13.67
N LEU A 69 17.66 -14.77 14.47
CA LEU A 69 17.57 -15.52 15.73
C LEU A 69 17.68 -14.55 16.90
N ASP A 70 16.85 -14.74 17.92
CA ASP A 70 17.04 -14.04 19.19
C ASP A 70 18.11 -14.74 20.05
N MET A 71 18.37 -14.19 21.23
CA MET A 71 19.38 -14.74 22.16
C MET A 71 19.00 -16.11 22.73
N GLU A 72 17.73 -16.51 22.66
CA GLU A 72 17.22 -17.80 23.12
C GLU A 72 17.13 -18.83 21.97
N GLY A 73 17.53 -18.45 20.76
CA GLY A 73 17.48 -19.29 19.57
C GLY A 73 16.11 -19.37 18.89
N LYS A 74 15.16 -18.52 19.28
CA LYS A 74 13.85 -18.45 18.61
C LYS A 74 13.97 -17.70 17.28
N THR A 75 13.23 -18.16 16.28
CA THR A 75 13.21 -17.49 14.98
C THR A 75 12.30 -16.27 15.01
N LEU A 76 12.88 -15.12 14.67
CA LEU A 76 12.19 -13.87 14.46
C LEU A 76 12.11 -13.56 12.96
N VAL A 77 11.13 -12.74 12.57
CA VAL A 77 11.00 -12.20 11.22
C VAL A 77 10.88 -10.67 11.27
N LEU A 78 11.49 -9.99 10.30
CA LEU A 78 11.07 -8.64 9.99
C LEU A 78 9.66 -8.73 9.37
N ARG A 79 8.69 -8.00 9.92
CA ARG A 79 7.29 -8.08 9.50
C ARG A 79 7.13 -7.92 7.98
N PRO A 80 6.53 -8.90 7.29
CA PRO A 80 6.40 -8.86 5.83
C PRO A 80 5.12 -8.17 5.35
N ASP A 81 4.17 -7.95 6.25
CA ASP A 81 2.93 -7.20 6.10
C ASP A 81 2.49 -6.60 7.45
N MET A 82 1.40 -5.85 7.46
CA MET A 82 0.84 -5.26 8.69
C MET A 82 -0.41 -5.98 9.18
N THR A 83 -1.09 -6.74 8.34
CA THR A 83 -2.38 -7.38 8.65
C THR A 83 -2.22 -8.44 9.75
N ALA A 84 -1.25 -9.35 9.62
CA ALA A 84 -1.00 -10.38 10.64
C ALA A 84 -0.56 -9.81 12.00
N PRO A 85 0.37 -8.83 12.09
CA PRO A 85 0.68 -8.11 13.32
C PRO A 85 -0.53 -7.44 13.98
N ILE A 86 -1.40 -6.80 13.18
CA ILE A 86 -2.61 -6.14 13.68
C ILE A 86 -3.61 -7.19 14.20
N ALA A 87 -3.82 -8.29 13.47
CA ALA A 87 -4.68 -9.40 13.93
C ALA A 87 -4.21 -9.95 15.28
N ARG A 88 -2.88 -10.09 15.48
CA ARG A 88 -2.29 -10.49 16.77
C ARG A 88 -2.61 -9.47 17.88
N VAL A 89 -2.46 -8.16 17.62
CA VAL A 89 -2.75 -7.11 18.62
C VAL A 89 -4.22 -7.07 18.96
N VAL A 90 -5.12 -7.14 17.96
CA VAL A 90 -6.57 -7.18 18.15
C VAL A 90 -6.98 -8.37 19.00
N SER A 91 -6.37 -9.53 18.78
CA SER A 91 -6.67 -10.75 19.53
C SER A 91 -6.03 -10.82 20.91
N SER A 92 -5.05 -9.99 21.22
CA SER A 92 -4.35 -9.93 22.50
C SER A 92 -4.66 -8.66 23.27
N SER A 93 -3.95 -7.58 23.02
CA SER A 93 -4.04 -6.31 23.78
C SER A 93 -5.41 -5.63 23.64
N MET A 94 -6.11 -5.86 22.54
CA MET A 94 -7.45 -5.29 22.28
C MET A 94 -8.59 -6.31 22.43
N LYS A 95 -8.34 -7.50 23.00
CA LYS A 95 -9.35 -8.58 23.07
C LYS A 95 -10.67 -8.21 23.73
N HIS A 96 -10.68 -7.19 24.57
CA HIS A 96 -11.87 -6.71 25.28
C HIS A 96 -12.56 -5.52 24.58
N VAL A 97 -11.98 -5.00 23.49
CA VAL A 97 -12.58 -3.89 22.75
C VAL A 97 -13.69 -4.44 21.86
N ALA A 98 -14.84 -3.76 21.88
CA ALA A 98 -15.99 -4.17 21.08
C ALA A 98 -15.74 -3.93 19.58
N TYR A 99 -16.29 -4.80 18.73
CA TYR A 99 -16.33 -4.64 17.29
C TYR A 99 -17.45 -3.67 16.87
N PRO A 100 -17.36 -3.02 15.70
CA PRO A 100 -16.25 -3.04 14.74
C PRO A 100 -15.07 -2.16 15.15
N LEU A 101 -13.87 -2.52 14.71
CA LEU A 101 -12.63 -1.75 14.90
C LEU A 101 -12.17 -1.17 13.57
N ARG A 102 -11.90 0.12 13.54
CA ARG A 102 -11.28 0.84 12.41
C ARG A 102 -9.86 1.21 12.77
N LEU A 103 -8.91 0.43 12.24
CA LEU A 103 -7.48 0.62 12.51
C LEU A 103 -6.76 1.05 11.24
N ALA A 104 -5.81 1.98 11.38
CA ALA A 104 -4.92 2.41 10.30
C ALA A 104 -3.47 2.23 10.71
N TYR A 105 -2.59 2.16 9.74
CA TYR A 105 -1.15 2.05 9.97
C TYR A 105 -0.34 2.77 8.91
N SER A 106 0.90 3.13 9.26
CA SER A 106 1.92 3.65 8.36
C SER A 106 3.25 3.10 8.82
N SER A 107 3.82 2.15 8.08
CA SER A 107 4.96 1.39 8.57
C SER A 107 5.76 0.73 7.45
N PRO A 108 7.09 0.58 7.62
CA PRO A 108 7.89 -0.23 6.71
C PRO A 108 7.56 -1.72 6.86
N VAL A 109 7.58 -2.42 5.74
CA VAL A 109 7.49 -3.88 5.65
C VAL A 109 8.65 -4.42 4.82
N PHE A 110 8.98 -5.70 5.02
CA PHE A 110 10.23 -6.29 4.55
C PHE A 110 9.95 -7.60 3.81
N ARG A 111 10.32 -7.67 2.53
CA ARG A 111 10.17 -8.88 1.71
C ARG A 111 11.45 -9.13 0.95
N ALA A 112 12.13 -10.23 1.25
CA ALA A 112 13.32 -10.64 0.54
C ALA A 112 12.99 -10.83 -0.95
N GLN A 113 13.74 -10.13 -1.80
CA GLN A 113 13.57 -10.23 -3.25
C GLN A 113 14.53 -11.27 -3.81
N GLN A 114 14.06 -12.10 -4.73
CA GLN A 114 14.97 -12.84 -5.59
C GLN A 114 15.71 -11.86 -6.51
N ARG A 115 16.97 -12.16 -6.85
CA ARG A 115 17.97 -11.25 -7.45
C ARG A 115 17.54 -10.49 -8.73
N GLU A 116 16.39 -10.77 -9.31
CA GLU A 116 16.03 -10.36 -10.66
C GLU A 116 14.89 -9.33 -10.77
N GLY A 117 14.57 -8.57 -9.75
CA GLY A 117 13.35 -7.74 -9.87
C GLY A 117 13.51 -6.22 -9.72
N GLY A 118 14.66 -5.70 -9.29
CA GLY A 118 14.81 -4.25 -9.03
C GLY A 118 13.83 -3.68 -7.99
N ARG A 119 12.98 -4.52 -7.39
CA ARG A 119 11.98 -4.14 -6.38
C ARG A 119 12.66 -3.94 -5.03
N PRO A 120 12.28 -2.92 -4.24
CA PRO A 120 12.82 -2.75 -2.91
C PRO A 120 12.42 -3.91 -2.00
N ALA A 121 13.37 -4.36 -1.16
CA ALA A 121 13.12 -5.36 -0.12
C ALA A 121 12.52 -4.73 1.14
N GLU A 122 12.77 -3.45 1.37
CA GLU A 122 12.12 -2.60 2.36
C GLU A 122 11.29 -1.55 1.64
N PHE A 123 10.01 -1.44 1.98
CA PHE A 123 9.11 -0.42 1.45
C PHE A 123 8.04 -0.05 2.47
N GLU A 124 7.55 1.17 2.39
CA GLU A 124 6.54 1.67 3.30
C GLU A 124 5.13 1.33 2.81
N GLN A 125 4.29 0.88 3.73
CA GLN A 125 2.86 0.69 3.53
C GLN A 125 2.07 1.64 4.43
N VAL A 126 1.04 2.26 3.86
CA VAL A 126 -0.02 2.95 4.59
C VAL A 126 -1.32 2.26 4.27
N GLY A 127 -2.08 1.87 5.29
CA GLY A 127 -3.29 1.08 5.05
C GLY A 127 -4.27 1.11 6.20
N ILE A 128 -5.39 0.41 6.00
CA ILE A 128 -6.45 0.26 6.99
C ILE A 128 -6.84 -1.21 7.17
N GLU A 129 -7.41 -1.50 8.35
CA GLU A 129 -8.06 -2.76 8.67
C GLU A 129 -9.40 -2.45 9.37
N LEU A 130 -10.51 -2.83 8.77
CA LEU A 130 -11.86 -2.81 9.34
C LEU A 130 -12.21 -4.22 9.81
N ILE A 131 -12.28 -4.40 11.12
CA ILE A 131 -12.37 -5.72 11.76
C ILE A 131 -13.67 -5.83 12.55
N GLY A 132 -14.39 -6.94 12.37
CA GLY A 132 -15.64 -7.22 13.07
C GLY A 132 -16.90 -6.78 12.33
N GLU A 133 -16.76 -6.35 11.06
CA GLU A 133 -17.85 -5.97 10.18
C GLU A 133 -17.88 -6.88 8.95
N GLY A 134 -18.91 -7.68 8.79
CA GLY A 134 -19.02 -8.74 7.77
C GLY A 134 -19.94 -8.42 6.59
N THR A 135 -20.48 -7.20 6.49
CA THR A 135 -21.44 -6.83 5.46
C THR A 135 -20.77 -6.18 4.23
N ALA A 136 -21.51 -6.10 3.12
CA ALA A 136 -21.09 -5.37 1.93
C ALA A 136 -20.80 -3.87 2.20
N SER A 137 -21.38 -3.29 3.27
CA SER A 137 -21.07 -1.92 3.67
C SER A 137 -19.61 -1.73 4.07
N ALA A 138 -18.99 -2.72 4.74
CA ALA A 138 -17.57 -2.65 5.08
C ALA A 138 -16.69 -2.72 3.83
N GLU A 139 -17.09 -3.50 2.83
CA GLU A 139 -16.41 -3.58 1.54
C GLU A 139 -16.51 -2.26 0.77
N ALA A 140 -17.71 -1.69 0.72
CA ALA A 140 -17.94 -0.40 0.09
C ALA A 140 -17.15 0.73 0.80
N GLU A 141 -17.12 0.75 2.14
CA GLU A 141 -16.34 1.71 2.92
C GLU A 141 -14.84 1.63 2.57
N ALA A 142 -14.27 0.42 2.55
CA ALA A 142 -12.85 0.24 2.25
C ALA A 142 -12.48 0.69 0.82
N LEU A 143 -13.29 0.33 -0.18
CA LEU A 143 -13.09 0.71 -1.58
C LEU A 143 -13.31 2.21 -1.81
N ALA A 144 -14.33 2.80 -1.19
CA ALA A 144 -14.62 4.22 -1.27
C ALA A 144 -13.51 5.05 -0.60
N LEU A 145 -13.04 4.66 0.59
CA LEU A 145 -11.93 5.33 1.26
C LEU A 145 -10.64 5.24 0.42
N MET A 146 -10.32 4.08 -0.17
CA MET A 146 -9.16 3.96 -1.06
C MET A 146 -9.27 4.91 -2.25
N SER A 147 -10.44 4.99 -2.88
CA SER A 147 -10.71 5.88 -4.01
C SER A 147 -10.57 7.35 -3.62
N GLU A 148 -11.08 7.72 -2.45
CA GLU A 148 -11.01 9.09 -1.94
C GLU A 148 -9.57 9.49 -1.57
N VAL A 149 -8.80 8.59 -0.96
CA VAL A 149 -7.36 8.78 -0.72
C VAL A 149 -6.63 9.04 -2.02
N PHE A 150 -6.92 8.32 -3.09
CA PHE A 150 -6.29 8.53 -4.40
C PHE A 150 -6.63 9.92 -4.95
N LYS A 151 -7.92 10.30 -4.98
CA LYS A 151 -8.39 11.61 -5.45
C LYS A 151 -7.74 12.75 -4.67
N LYS A 152 -7.82 12.74 -3.34
CA LYS A 152 -7.30 13.81 -2.46
C LYS A 152 -5.79 13.90 -2.46
N SER A 153 -5.09 12.80 -2.69
CA SER A 153 -3.63 12.82 -2.83
C SER A 153 -3.14 13.31 -4.19
N GLY A 154 -4.04 13.47 -5.17
CA GLY A 154 -3.74 14.02 -6.49
C GLY A 154 -3.54 13.01 -7.61
N ILE A 155 -3.93 11.75 -7.42
CA ILE A 155 -4.00 10.76 -8.51
C ILE A 155 -5.29 10.98 -9.28
N ALA A 156 -5.18 11.66 -10.42
CA ALA A 156 -6.34 12.08 -11.21
C ALA A 156 -6.99 10.95 -12.02
N ALA A 157 -6.19 9.97 -12.47
CA ALA A 157 -6.66 8.84 -13.26
C ALA A 157 -6.23 7.52 -12.63
N PHE A 158 -7.20 6.78 -12.14
CA PHE A 158 -6.99 5.47 -11.54
C PHE A 158 -8.15 4.52 -11.84
N THR A 159 -7.89 3.24 -11.69
CA THR A 159 -8.87 2.17 -11.78
C THR A 159 -8.72 1.26 -10.58
N VAL A 160 -9.82 0.78 -10.04
CA VAL A 160 -9.86 -0.24 -8.99
C VAL A 160 -10.43 -1.51 -9.59
N ALA A 161 -9.57 -2.52 -9.77
CA ALA A 161 -10.00 -3.83 -10.20
C ALA A 161 -10.51 -4.62 -8.97
N VAL A 162 -11.68 -5.22 -9.08
CA VAL A 162 -12.33 -6.02 -8.03
C VAL A 162 -12.58 -7.43 -8.54
N GLY A 163 -12.04 -8.42 -7.85
CA GLY A 163 -12.29 -9.84 -8.09
C GLY A 163 -12.97 -10.49 -6.89
N HIS A 164 -13.36 -11.74 -7.04
CA HIS A 164 -13.95 -12.53 -5.95
C HIS A 164 -13.37 -13.94 -5.93
N ILE A 165 -12.60 -14.27 -4.89
CA ILE A 165 -11.91 -15.56 -4.77
C ILE A 165 -12.91 -16.72 -4.75
N GLY A 166 -13.95 -16.62 -3.95
CA GLY A 166 -14.98 -17.66 -3.82
C GLY A 166 -15.68 -17.99 -5.13
N PHE A 167 -15.94 -17.00 -6.01
CA PHE A 167 -16.54 -17.25 -7.33
C PHE A 167 -15.64 -18.14 -8.19
N VAL A 168 -14.36 -17.84 -8.25
CA VAL A 168 -13.40 -18.61 -9.07
C VAL A 168 -13.18 -20.00 -8.50
N GLN A 169 -13.02 -20.12 -7.18
CA GLN A 169 -12.86 -21.41 -6.51
C GLN A 169 -14.08 -22.32 -6.72
N GLU A 170 -15.29 -21.77 -6.60
CA GLU A 170 -16.53 -22.51 -6.82
C GLU A 170 -16.66 -22.98 -8.27
N LEU A 171 -16.38 -22.09 -9.25
CA LEU A 171 -16.40 -22.46 -10.67
C LEU A 171 -15.41 -23.59 -10.96
N LEU A 172 -14.20 -23.52 -10.42
CA LEU A 172 -13.18 -24.56 -10.62
C LEU A 172 -13.58 -25.87 -9.93
N SER A 173 -14.16 -25.80 -8.73
CA SER A 173 -14.63 -26.96 -7.97
C SER A 173 -15.79 -27.67 -8.70
N ASP A 174 -16.75 -26.90 -9.22
CA ASP A 174 -17.89 -27.40 -9.99
C ASP A 174 -17.43 -28.18 -11.24
N ILE A 175 -16.44 -27.64 -11.98
CA ILE A 175 -15.97 -28.22 -13.22
C ILE A 175 -14.99 -29.38 -13.01
N LEU A 176 -14.06 -29.24 -12.05
CA LEU A 176 -12.94 -30.18 -11.88
C LEU A 176 -13.21 -31.26 -10.83
N GLY A 177 -14.21 -31.07 -9.99
CA GLY A 177 -14.66 -32.04 -8.99
C GLY A 177 -13.75 -32.16 -7.76
N ASN A 178 -12.60 -31.49 -7.71
CA ASN A 178 -11.75 -31.41 -6.52
C ASN A 178 -10.80 -30.20 -6.52
N VAL A 179 -10.36 -29.82 -5.31
CA VAL A 179 -9.49 -28.65 -5.08
C VAL A 179 -8.07 -28.86 -5.62
N ASP A 180 -7.54 -30.09 -5.58
CA ASP A 180 -6.16 -30.37 -6.01
C ASP A 180 -6.00 -30.14 -7.52
N ARG A 181 -7.00 -30.54 -8.32
CA ARG A 181 -7.00 -30.27 -9.76
C ARG A 181 -7.13 -28.78 -10.09
N ALA A 182 -7.79 -28.02 -9.20
CA ALA A 182 -7.91 -26.58 -9.33
C ALA A 182 -6.60 -25.86 -9.00
N ALA A 183 -5.73 -26.45 -8.18
CA ALA A 183 -4.51 -25.81 -7.67
C ALA A 183 -3.58 -25.29 -8.79
N ASP A 184 -3.38 -26.07 -9.86
CA ASP A 184 -2.58 -25.63 -11.00
C ASP A 184 -3.19 -24.44 -11.73
N LEU A 185 -4.50 -24.44 -11.94
CA LEU A 185 -5.20 -23.32 -12.59
C LEU A 185 -5.15 -22.07 -11.73
N LEU A 186 -5.36 -22.19 -10.41
CA LEU A 186 -5.23 -21.09 -9.46
C LEU A 186 -3.81 -20.53 -9.44
N ARG A 187 -2.79 -21.40 -9.51
CA ARG A 187 -1.38 -20.97 -9.62
C ARG A 187 -1.15 -20.14 -10.88
N TYR A 188 -1.64 -20.57 -12.05
CA TYR A 188 -1.51 -19.81 -13.29
C TYR A 188 -2.22 -18.44 -13.21
N LEU A 189 -3.39 -18.35 -12.61
CA LEU A 189 -4.10 -17.07 -12.39
C LEU A 189 -3.28 -16.16 -11.48
N ASN A 190 -2.76 -16.69 -10.38
CA ASN A 190 -1.94 -15.95 -9.43
C ASN A 190 -0.63 -15.43 -10.07
N GLU A 191 0.00 -16.22 -10.91
CA GLU A 191 1.21 -15.84 -11.66
C GLU A 191 0.90 -14.92 -12.86
N LYS A 192 -0.39 -14.64 -13.14
CA LYS A 192 -0.87 -13.94 -14.35
C LYS A 192 -0.38 -14.61 -15.65
N ASN A 193 -0.16 -15.93 -15.60
CA ASN A 193 0.30 -16.76 -16.71
C ASN A 193 -0.90 -17.32 -17.50
N TYR A 194 -1.59 -16.45 -18.23
CA TYR A 194 -2.80 -16.81 -18.99
C TYR A 194 -2.52 -17.77 -20.16
N VAL A 195 -1.30 -17.77 -20.70
CA VAL A 195 -0.88 -18.73 -21.73
C VAL A 195 -0.77 -20.14 -21.12
N GLY A 196 -0.13 -20.25 -19.97
CA GLY A 196 -0.04 -21.51 -19.21
C GLY A 196 -1.41 -22.02 -18.82
N TYR A 197 -2.28 -21.15 -18.30
CA TYR A 197 -3.68 -21.48 -17.97
C TYR A 197 -4.41 -22.07 -19.19
N THR A 198 -4.43 -21.36 -20.31
CA THR A 198 -5.10 -21.78 -21.54
C THR A 198 -4.57 -23.13 -22.05
N SER A 199 -3.24 -23.30 -22.05
CA SER A 199 -2.61 -24.56 -22.47
C SER A 199 -2.97 -25.71 -21.55
N HIS A 200 -3.05 -25.48 -20.24
CA HIS A 200 -3.41 -26.48 -19.24
C HIS A 200 -4.89 -26.88 -19.39
N VAL A 201 -5.81 -25.93 -19.47
CA VAL A 201 -7.26 -26.18 -19.67
C VAL A 201 -7.52 -27.04 -20.89
N LYS A 202 -6.86 -26.77 -22.03
CA LYS A 202 -7.01 -27.55 -23.28
C LYS A 202 -6.53 -28.98 -23.18
N LYS A 203 -5.70 -29.34 -22.21
CA LYS A 203 -5.19 -30.71 -21.99
C LYS A 203 -6.03 -31.48 -20.97
N LEU A 204 -6.91 -30.82 -20.24
CA LEU A 204 -7.79 -31.52 -19.29
C LEU A 204 -8.85 -32.36 -20.04
N PRO A 205 -9.21 -33.52 -19.52
CA PRO A 205 -10.27 -34.38 -20.10
C PRO A 205 -11.66 -33.84 -19.68
N LEU A 206 -12.03 -32.65 -20.18
CA LEU A 206 -13.28 -31.97 -19.88
C LEU A 206 -14.23 -31.99 -21.07
N SER A 207 -15.52 -31.74 -20.81
CA SER A 207 -16.48 -31.48 -21.86
C SER A 207 -16.09 -30.19 -22.62
N SER A 208 -16.58 -30.04 -23.86
CA SER A 208 -16.38 -28.83 -24.63
C SER A 208 -17.02 -27.61 -23.94
N ILE A 209 -18.14 -27.79 -23.22
CA ILE A 209 -18.83 -26.77 -22.48
C ILE A 209 -17.95 -26.30 -21.31
N ASP A 210 -17.43 -27.21 -20.49
CA ASP A 210 -16.61 -26.89 -19.34
C ASP A 210 -15.26 -26.26 -19.74
N THR A 211 -14.68 -26.76 -20.82
CA THR A 211 -13.48 -26.14 -21.42
C THR A 211 -13.75 -24.69 -21.81
N GLN A 212 -14.90 -24.39 -22.43
CA GLN A 212 -15.26 -23.03 -22.80
C GLN A 212 -15.54 -22.16 -21.57
N ARG A 213 -16.22 -22.69 -20.54
CA ARG A 213 -16.46 -21.97 -19.27
C ARG A 213 -15.13 -21.52 -18.63
N LEU A 214 -14.16 -22.44 -18.53
CA LEU A 214 -12.84 -22.11 -17.97
C LEU A 214 -12.07 -21.10 -18.82
N LEU A 215 -12.10 -21.20 -20.14
CA LEU A 215 -11.43 -20.24 -21.02
C LEU A 215 -12.09 -18.86 -20.97
N LYS A 216 -13.43 -18.82 -20.93
CA LYS A 216 -14.20 -17.55 -20.84
C LYS A 216 -13.94 -16.79 -19.55
N LEU A 217 -13.53 -17.47 -18.46
CA LEU A 217 -13.12 -16.82 -17.22
C LEU A 217 -12.05 -15.73 -17.45
N LEU A 218 -11.13 -15.95 -18.40
CA LEU A 218 -10.05 -15.00 -18.71
C LEU A 218 -10.56 -13.71 -19.38
N ASP A 219 -11.76 -13.75 -19.97
CA ASP A 219 -12.39 -12.62 -20.65
C ASP A 219 -13.31 -11.82 -19.71
N LEU A 220 -13.62 -12.36 -18.51
CA LEU A 220 -14.53 -11.71 -17.54
C LEU A 220 -13.86 -10.51 -16.88
N ARG A 221 -13.77 -9.41 -17.63
CA ARG A 221 -13.24 -8.14 -17.18
C ARG A 221 -14.01 -6.98 -17.80
N GLY A 222 -14.58 -6.08 -16.97
CA GLY A 222 -15.36 -4.94 -17.46
C GLY A 222 -16.08 -4.20 -16.35
N GLY A 223 -17.05 -3.37 -16.71
CA GLY A 223 -17.93 -2.72 -15.76
C GLY A 223 -18.94 -3.67 -15.15
N ILE A 224 -20.03 -3.12 -14.63
CA ILE A 224 -21.11 -3.90 -13.97
C ILE A 224 -21.72 -4.98 -14.89
N GLU A 225 -21.72 -4.75 -16.18
CA GLU A 225 -22.27 -5.65 -17.21
C GLU A 225 -21.59 -7.02 -17.23
N VAL A 226 -20.32 -7.11 -16.81
CA VAL A 226 -19.60 -8.39 -16.80
C VAL A 226 -20.16 -9.38 -15.78
N LEU A 227 -20.85 -8.90 -14.76
CA LEU A 227 -21.52 -9.75 -13.77
C LEU A 227 -22.65 -10.58 -14.40
N ASP A 228 -23.33 -10.05 -15.41
CA ASP A 228 -24.37 -10.79 -16.13
C ASP A 228 -23.74 -11.87 -17.03
N GLU A 229 -22.59 -11.59 -17.64
CA GLU A 229 -21.82 -12.60 -18.38
C GLU A 229 -21.32 -13.72 -17.44
N ALA A 230 -20.78 -13.35 -16.27
CA ALA A 230 -20.30 -14.28 -15.25
C ALA A 230 -21.41 -15.22 -14.74
N SER A 231 -22.65 -14.76 -14.69
CA SER A 231 -23.81 -15.56 -14.29
C SER A 231 -23.98 -16.81 -15.12
N SER A 232 -23.71 -16.72 -16.43
CA SER A 232 -23.78 -17.87 -17.34
C SER A 232 -22.68 -18.92 -17.10
N LEU A 233 -21.54 -18.52 -16.55
CA LEU A 233 -20.39 -19.39 -16.31
C LEU A 233 -20.52 -20.19 -15.01
N ASN A 234 -21.18 -19.64 -14.01
CA ASN A 234 -21.39 -20.29 -12.72
C ASN A 234 -22.88 -20.21 -12.31
N PRO A 235 -23.74 -21.08 -12.92
CA PRO A 235 -25.19 -21.01 -12.71
C PRO A 235 -25.63 -21.61 -11.37
N ASN A 236 -24.73 -22.19 -10.59
CA ASN A 236 -25.09 -22.77 -9.30
C ASN A 236 -25.45 -21.69 -8.27
N ARG A 237 -26.08 -22.12 -7.16
CA ARG A 237 -26.59 -21.22 -6.14
C ARG A 237 -25.51 -20.33 -5.54
N VAL A 238 -24.33 -20.88 -5.27
CA VAL A 238 -23.22 -20.14 -4.63
C VAL A 238 -22.69 -19.07 -5.59
N GLY A 239 -22.45 -19.43 -6.86
CA GLY A 239 -22.01 -18.47 -7.87
C GLY A 239 -23.00 -17.31 -8.05
N GLN A 240 -24.31 -17.61 -8.11
CA GLN A 240 -25.36 -16.58 -8.23
C GLN A 240 -25.42 -15.67 -7.00
N GLN A 241 -25.29 -16.22 -5.80
CA GLN A 241 -25.26 -15.44 -4.57
C GLN A 241 -24.05 -14.48 -4.55
N THR A 242 -22.87 -14.97 -4.91
CA THR A 242 -21.64 -14.14 -5.00
C THR A 242 -21.82 -12.98 -5.99
N LEU A 243 -22.42 -13.24 -7.15
CA LEU A 243 -22.67 -12.18 -8.14
C LEU A 243 -23.68 -11.16 -7.64
N GLN A 244 -24.69 -11.59 -6.85
CA GLN A 244 -25.60 -10.65 -6.21
C GLN A 244 -24.89 -9.77 -5.17
N GLU A 245 -24.02 -10.36 -4.35
CA GLU A 245 -23.21 -9.61 -3.39
C GLU A 245 -22.32 -8.55 -4.09
N LEU A 246 -21.74 -8.87 -5.26
CA LEU A 246 -20.98 -7.89 -6.06
C LEU A 246 -21.86 -6.79 -6.67
N LYS A 247 -23.10 -7.10 -7.06
CA LYS A 247 -24.08 -6.09 -7.52
C LYS A 247 -24.49 -5.16 -6.38
N ASP A 248 -24.75 -5.72 -5.20
CA ASP A 248 -25.09 -4.95 -4.01
C ASP A 248 -23.92 -4.04 -3.58
N LEU A 249 -22.70 -4.55 -3.64
CA LEU A 249 -21.49 -3.76 -3.42
C LEU A 249 -21.39 -2.59 -4.42
N TYR A 250 -21.64 -2.85 -5.71
CA TYR A 250 -21.58 -1.80 -6.73
C TYR A 250 -22.60 -0.69 -6.47
N ASN A 251 -23.84 -1.04 -6.10
CA ASN A 251 -24.88 -0.07 -5.75
C ASN A 251 -24.46 0.80 -4.54
N LEU A 252 -23.85 0.19 -3.51
CA LEU A 252 -23.31 0.95 -2.38
C LEU A 252 -22.16 1.89 -2.80
N LEU A 253 -21.33 1.47 -3.75
CA LEU A 253 -20.26 2.33 -4.29
C LEU A 253 -20.78 3.48 -5.15
N GLU A 254 -21.97 3.35 -5.77
CA GLU A 254 -22.66 4.47 -6.42
C GLU A 254 -23.06 5.53 -5.38
N ASP A 255 -23.57 5.12 -4.22
CA ASP A 255 -23.90 6.04 -3.12
C ASP A 255 -22.67 6.80 -2.57
N TYR A 256 -21.48 6.23 -2.70
CA TYR A 256 -20.20 6.85 -2.34
C TYR A 256 -19.55 7.66 -3.48
N ASP A 257 -20.14 7.81 -4.65
CA ASP A 257 -19.52 8.38 -5.85
C ASP A 257 -18.17 7.72 -6.24
N ALA A 258 -18.05 6.41 -5.96
CA ALA A 258 -16.83 5.64 -6.20
C ALA A 258 -16.93 4.61 -7.33
N ALA A 259 -18.14 4.27 -7.77
CA ALA A 259 -18.42 3.21 -8.74
C ALA A 259 -17.77 3.44 -10.11
N GLN A 260 -17.62 4.70 -10.55
CA GLN A 260 -17.05 5.04 -11.86
C GLN A 260 -15.60 4.58 -12.08
N ASN A 261 -14.86 4.29 -11.01
CA ASN A 261 -13.48 3.83 -11.09
C ASN A 261 -13.36 2.30 -10.93
N ILE A 262 -14.49 1.60 -10.70
CA ILE A 262 -14.51 0.16 -10.46
C ILE A 262 -14.56 -0.59 -11.79
N VAL A 263 -13.72 -1.62 -11.86
CA VAL A 263 -13.72 -2.63 -12.93
C VAL A 263 -13.73 -4.00 -12.27
N PHE A 264 -14.68 -4.84 -12.60
CA PHE A 264 -14.66 -6.23 -12.18
C PHE A 264 -13.66 -7.03 -13.01
N ASP A 265 -12.85 -7.87 -12.36
CA ASP A 265 -11.85 -8.71 -12.99
C ASP A 265 -11.78 -10.06 -12.27
N PHE A 266 -12.42 -11.07 -12.85
CA PHE A 266 -12.47 -12.42 -12.27
C PHE A 266 -11.15 -13.19 -12.43
N THR A 267 -10.17 -12.64 -13.16
CA THR A 267 -8.81 -13.18 -13.19
C THR A 267 -7.94 -12.64 -12.05
N LEU A 268 -8.44 -11.65 -11.30
CA LEU A 268 -7.74 -11.09 -10.15
C LEU A 268 -7.74 -12.11 -9.01
N PHE A 269 -6.62 -12.77 -8.85
CA PHE A 269 -6.37 -13.73 -7.80
C PHE A 269 -5.12 -13.33 -7.02
N SER A 270 -5.27 -13.16 -5.73
CA SER A 270 -4.16 -12.73 -4.87
C SER A 270 -3.38 -13.94 -4.36
N HIS A 271 -2.05 -13.81 -4.30
CA HIS A 271 -1.18 -14.76 -3.62
C HIS A 271 -1.36 -14.78 -2.09
N MET A 272 -2.14 -13.84 -1.55
CA MET A 272 -2.45 -13.78 -0.13
C MET A 272 -3.45 -14.87 0.25
N SER A 273 -2.94 -15.97 0.82
CA SER A 273 -3.72 -17.19 1.13
C SER A 273 -4.81 -17.02 2.19
N TYR A 274 -4.87 -15.88 2.87
CA TYR A 274 -5.89 -15.59 3.89
C TYR A 274 -7.16 -14.90 3.35
N TYR A 275 -7.18 -14.44 2.09
CA TYR A 275 -8.38 -13.82 1.55
C TYR A 275 -9.51 -14.82 1.35
N THR A 276 -10.74 -14.42 1.71
CA THR A 276 -11.92 -15.29 1.71
C THR A 276 -13.07 -14.79 0.81
N GLY A 277 -13.04 -13.53 0.41
CA GLY A 277 -14.12 -12.89 -0.36
C GLY A 277 -13.60 -12.06 -1.51
N ILE A 278 -13.98 -10.77 -1.55
CA ILE A 278 -13.46 -9.85 -2.55
C ILE A 278 -11.96 -9.61 -2.37
N VAL A 279 -11.30 -9.44 -3.50
CA VAL A 279 -9.93 -8.93 -3.59
C VAL A 279 -9.93 -7.76 -4.54
N PHE A 280 -9.08 -6.76 -4.28
CA PHE A 280 -9.03 -5.59 -5.13
C PHE A 280 -7.63 -5.00 -5.24
N GLU A 281 -7.34 -4.42 -6.39
CA GLU A 281 -6.08 -3.74 -6.69
C GLU A 281 -6.36 -2.37 -7.31
N GLY A 282 -5.70 -1.34 -6.76
CA GLY A 282 -5.75 0.02 -7.30
C GLY A 282 -4.58 0.29 -8.24
N TYR A 283 -4.88 0.78 -9.44
CA TYR A 283 -3.90 1.08 -10.47
C TYR A 283 -3.94 2.56 -10.85
N ALA A 284 -2.79 3.16 -11.03
CA ALA A 284 -2.64 4.52 -11.55
C ALA A 284 -2.00 4.51 -12.93
N ALA A 285 -2.31 5.52 -13.75
CA ALA A 285 -1.72 5.68 -15.07
C ALA A 285 -0.17 5.78 -14.98
N GLY A 286 0.51 5.09 -15.88
CA GLY A 286 1.97 5.11 -15.98
C GLY A 286 2.72 4.16 -15.04
N ILE A 287 2.04 3.47 -14.12
CA ILE A 287 2.63 2.48 -13.21
C ILE A 287 2.19 1.08 -13.63
N GLY A 288 3.16 0.22 -13.95
CA GLY A 288 2.91 -1.15 -14.42
C GLY A 288 2.56 -2.16 -13.30
N ALA A 289 2.29 -1.70 -12.08
CA ALA A 289 1.97 -2.52 -10.92
C ALA A 289 0.87 -1.85 -10.08
N PRO A 290 0.12 -2.60 -9.25
CA PRO A 290 -0.85 -1.99 -8.35
C PRO A 290 -0.15 -1.10 -7.32
N ILE A 291 -0.70 0.12 -7.13
CA ILE A 291 -0.25 1.08 -6.12
C ILE A 291 -0.91 0.85 -4.77
N ALA A 292 -2.03 0.11 -4.76
CA ALA A 292 -2.69 -0.37 -3.55
C ALA A 292 -3.32 -1.74 -3.81
N SER A 293 -3.46 -2.54 -2.77
CA SER A 293 -4.14 -3.83 -2.83
C SER A 293 -4.82 -4.13 -1.51
N GLY A 294 -5.91 -4.89 -1.57
CA GLY A 294 -6.69 -5.25 -0.41
C GLY A 294 -7.65 -6.41 -0.66
N GLY A 295 -8.45 -6.73 0.35
CA GLY A 295 -9.47 -7.77 0.26
C GLY A 295 -10.05 -8.15 1.62
N ARG A 296 -11.06 -9.01 1.59
CA ARG A 296 -11.72 -9.60 2.76
C ARG A 296 -10.96 -10.82 3.26
N TYR A 297 -10.79 -10.94 4.58
CA TYR A 297 -10.06 -12.03 5.22
C TYR A 297 -10.72 -12.44 6.56
N ASP A 298 -11.71 -13.31 6.51
CA ASP A 298 -12.54 -13.64 7.68
C ASP A 298 -11.91 -14.71 8.61
N ASP A 299 -10.92 -15.45 8.12
CA ASP A 299 -10.33 -16.57 8.85
C ASP A 299 -9.00 -16.23 9.54
N LEU A 300 -8.36 -15.10 9.22
CA LEU A 300 -7.03 -14.76 9.73
C LEU A 300 -7.01 -14.61 11.25
N LEU A 301 -8.00 -13.90 11.82
CA LEU A 301 -8.06 -13.68 13.27
C LEU A 301 -8.28 -14.97 14.06
N SER A 302 -8.85 -16.02 13.44
CA SER A 302 -9.03 -17.33 14.05
C SER A 302 -7.69 -18.00 14.40
N ARG A 303 -6.61 -17.67 13.67
CA ARG A 303 -5.23 -18.12 13.98
C ARG A 303 -4.70 -17.53 15.30
N PHE A 304 -5.35 -16.49 15.80
CA PHE A 304 -5.05 -15.81 17.06
C PHE A 304 -6.20 -15.96 18.08
N ASP A 305 -7.01 -17.03 17.98
CA ASP A 305 -8.10 -17.38 18.89
C ASP A 305 -9.22 -16.32 19.01
N ARG A 306 -9.39 -15.46 17.99
CA ARG A 306 -10.45 -14.44 17.97
C ARG A 306 -11.09 -14.30 16.59
N LYS A 307 -12.08 -15.16 16.31
CA LYS A 307 -12.78 -15.13 15.02
C LYS A 307 -13.53 -13.81 14.81
N ALA A 308 -13.28 -13.16 13.68
CA ALA A 308 -14.01 -11.97 13.23
C ALA A 308 -13.85 -11.79 11.72
N PRO A 309 -14.90 -11.36 10.98
CA PRO A 309 -14.73 -10.92 9.61
C PRO A 309 -13.89 -9.65 9.56
N ALA A 310 -13.13 -9.51 8.49
CA ALA A 310 -12.30 -8.34 8.32
C ALA A 310 -12.02 -8.02 6.86
N ILE A 311 -11.82 -6.74 6.57
CA ILE A 311 -11.39 -6.23 5.28
C ILE A 311 -10.39 -5.10 5.48
N GLY A 312 -9.40 -5.01 4.58
CA GLY A 312 -8.42 -3.93 4.62
C GLY A 312 -7.73 -3.74 3.30
N PHE A 313 -6.95 -2.68 3.22
CA PHE A 313 -6.05 -2.45 2.10
C PHE A 313 -4.74 -1.80 2.54
N ALA A 314 -3.72 -1.97 1.70
CA ALA A 314 -2.40 -1.36 1.84
C ALA A 314 -2.04 -0.58 0.58
N ILE A 315 -1.59 0.65 0.76
CA ILE A 315 -0.99 1.50 -0.28
C ILE A 315 0.53 1.30 -0.22
N ARG A 316 1.14 1.02 -1.36
CA ARG A 316 2.60 1.00 -1.53
C ARG A 316 3.11 2.40 -1.82
N MET A 317 3.76 3.01 -0.83
CA MET A 317 4.17 4.41 -0.91
C MET A 317 5.20 4.68 -2.02
N ASP A 318 6.10 3.74 -2.31
CA ASP A 318 7.06 3.86 -3.39
C ASP A 318 6.38 4.03 -4.77
N TYR A 319 5.41 3.18 -5.08
CA TYR A 319 4.63 3.27 -6.33
C TYR A 319 3.64 4.44 -6.33
N PHE A 320 3.06 4.74 -5.17
CA PHE A 320 2.13 5.85 -5.03
C PHE A 320 2.78 7.21 -5.30
N VAL A 321 3.96 7.43 -4.72
CA VAL A 321 4.77 8.65 -4.95
C VAL A 321 5.26 8.74 -6.39
N GLU A 322 5.62 7.60 -7.02
CA GLU A 322 5.99 7.53 -8.41
C GLU A 322 4.82 7.91 -9.33
N ALA A 323 3.60 7.40 -9.05
CA ALA A 323 2.38 7.72 -9.80
C ALA A 323 2.05 9.21 -9.81
N LEU A 324 2.37 9.93 -8.72
CA LEU A 324 2.18 11.39 -8.63
C LEU A 324 3.20 12.20 -9.46
N GLY A 325 4.22 11.53 -10.02
CA GLY A 325 5.24 12.18 -10.84
C GLY A 325 6.10 13.19 -10.09
N ASN A 326 6.98 13.86 -10.79
CA ASN A 326 7.87 14.90 -10.24
C ASN A 326 7.17 16.28 -10.23
N LYS A 327 6.09 16.43 -9.48
CA LYS A 327 5.70 17.79 -9.12
C LYS A 327 6.73 18.30 -8.12
N SER A 328 7.47 19.34 -8.49
CA SER A 328 8.43 20.00 -7.61
C SER A 328 7.71 20.52 -6.37
N ASP A 329 8.31 20.26 -5.22
CA ASP A 329 7.91 20.91 -3.98
C ASP A 329 8.15 22.43 -4.16
N ASP A 330 7.08 23.21 -4.09
CA ASP A 330 7.10 24.67 -4.25
C ASP A 330 7.54 25.39 -2.95
N THR A 331 8.08 24.63 -1.99
CA THR A 331 8.54 25.20 -0.72
C THR A 331 9.79 26.04 -0.96
N LYS A 332 9.59 27.37 -1.01
CA LYS A 332 10.69 28.32 -1.20
C LYS A 332 11.72 28.18 -0.08
N ARG A 333 12.96 27.96 -0.48
CA ARG A 333 14.12 27.83 0.41
C ARG A 333 14.77 29.20 0.60
N HIS A 334 14.71 29.74 1.80
CA HIS A 334 15.31 31.02 2.15
C HIS A 334 16.65 30.84 2.86
N CYS A 335 17.59 31.71 2.58
CA CYS A 335 18.88 31.74 3.27
C CYS A 335 19.21 33.16 3.74
N ILE A 336 19.78 33.26 4.94
CA ILE A 336 20.42 34.48 5.44
C ILE A 336 21.91 34.22 5.53
N LEU A 337 22.69 34.83 4.64
CA LEU A 337 24.15 34.85 4.68
C LEU A 337 24.61 36.03 5.53
N TYR A 338 25.43 35.79 6.56
CA TYR A 338 25.82 36.82 7.50
C TYR A 338 27.32 36.76 7.85
N THR A 339 27.89 37.90 8.25
CA THR A 339 29.22 38.00 8.89
C THR A 339 29.06 37.97 10.41
N ASP A 340 30.15 37.73 11.14
CA ASP A 340 30.14 37.63 12.61
C ASP A 340 29.59 38.89 13.27
N GLU A 341 29.90 40.07 12.72
CA GLU A 341 29.45 41.38 13.22
C GLU A 341 27.91 41.52 13.16
N ARG A 342 27.27 40.91 12.16
CA ARG A 342 25.81 41.01 11.95
C ARG A 342 25.05 39.77 12.43
N ARG A 343 25.70 38.89 13.17
CA ARG A 343 25.12 37.61 13.64
C ARG A 343 23.85 37.83 14.49
N LYS A 344 23.84 38.86 15.37
CA LYS A 344 22.66 39.13 16.23
C LYS A 344 21.45 39.53 15.40
N GLU A 345 21.64 40.35 14.37
CA GLU A 345 20.60 40.80 13.46
C GLU A 345 20.09 39.59 12.61
N ALA A 346 20.98 38.78 12.09
CA ALA A 346 20.63 37.58 11.36
C ALA A 346 19.77 36.61 12.21
N LEU A 347 20.12 36.44 13.49
CA LEU A 347 19.36 35.62 14.43
C LEU A 347 17.93 36.18 14.65
N LYS A 348 17.81 37.50 14.84
CA LYS A 348 16.50 38.17 15.02
C LYS A 348 15.63 37.97 13.79
N LEU A 349 16.17 38.24 12.60
CA LEU A 349 15.47 38.13 11.34
C LEU A 349 15.05 36.65 11.02
N ALA A 350 15.94 35.72 11.28
CA ALA A 350 15.63 34.30 11.08
C ALA A 350 14.49 33.84 12.01
N LYS A 351 14.52 34.29 13.28
CA LYS A 351 13.45 34.00 14.24
C LYS A 351 12.11 34.57 13.80
N GLU A 352 12.09 35.81 13.32
CA GLU A 352 10.88 36.46 12.81
C GLU A 352 10.29 35.71 11.61
N LYS A 353 11.13 35.35 10.63
CA LYS A 353 10.70 34.60 9.46
C LYS A 353 10.20 33.19 9.84
N ARG A 354 10.89 32.46 10.72
CA ARG A 354 10.48 31.14 11.20
C ARG A 354 9.15 31.17 11.96
N ASN A 355 8.93 32.20 12.79
CA ASN A 355 7.65 32.41 13.50
C ASN A 355 6.48 32.64 12.53
N LYS A 356 6.75 33.11 11.30
CA LYS A 356 5.77 33.27 10.21
C LYS A 356 5.64 32.01 9.34
N GLY A 357 6.23 30.88 9.75
CA GLY A 357 6.18 29.60 9.01
C GLY A 357 7.16 29.49 7.85
N THR A 358 8.10 30.44 7.70
CA THR A 358 9.10 30.37 6.60
C THR A 358 10.29 29.51 7.02
N HIS A 359 10.69 28.58 6.15
CA HIS A 359 11.89 27.78 6.37
C HIS A 359 13.14 28.60 6.00
N VAL A 360 13.98 28.93 6.99
CA VAL A 360 15.15 29.81 6.80
C VAL A 360 16.42 29.12 7.27
N VAL A 361 17.40 29.01 6.38
CA VAL A 361 18.76 28.62 6.66
C VAL A 361 19.57 29.86 7.05
N MET A 362 20.32 29.82 8.13
CA MET A 362 21.33 30.81 8.47
C MET A 362 22.71 30.23 8.20
N GLN A 363 23.52 30.97 7.46
CA GLN A 363 24.89 30.53 7.15
C GLN A 363 25.88 31.67 7.34
N ASN A 364 26.89 31.41 8.17
CA ASN A 364 28.02 32.33 8.29
C ASN A 364 28.84 32.29 6.99
N LEU A 365 29.17 33.48 6.48
CA LEU A 365 29.88 33.64 5.23
C LEU A 365 31.27 33.00 5.25
N SER A 366 31.95 33.01 6.40
CA SER A 366 33.28 32.42 6.58
C SER A 366 33.30 30.88 6.39
N GLY A 367 32.12 30.23 6.57
CA GLY A 367 31.94 28.78 6.34
C GLY A 367 31.59 28.40 4.92
N VAL A 368 31.54 29.36 3.97
CA VAL A 368 31.18 29.12 2.58
C VAL A 368 32.37 29.32 1.65
N LYS A 369 32.81 28.27 0.97
CA LYS A 369 33.95 28.36 0.04
C LYS A 369 33.62 29.10 -1.25
N ASN A 370 32.43 28.91 -1.79
CA ASN A 370 31.94 29.57 -3.00
C ASN A 370 30.53 30.07 -2.76
N VAL A 371 30.39 31.38 -2.58
CA VAL A 371 29.13 32.03 -2.21
C VAL A 371 28.11 31.95 -3.34
N ASP A 372 28.54 32.11 -4.58
CA ASP A 372 27.65 32.08 -5.75
C ASP A 372 27.06 30.68 -5.96
N GLU A 373 27.87 29.65 -5.82
CA GLU A 373 27.42 28.26 -5.93
C GLU A 373 26.51 27.88 -4.76
N PHE A 374 26.84 28.33 -3.55
CA PHE A 374 26.01 28.09 -2.37
C PHE A 374 24.66 28.77 -2.47
N SER A 375 24.62 30.04 -2.93
CA SER A 375 23.40 30.84 -3.05
C SER A 375 22.42 30.29 -4.06
N LYS A 376 22.90 29.65 -5.15
CA LYS A 376 22.05 28.97 -6.17
C LYS A 376 21.18 27.84 -5.59
N ARG A 377 21.46 27.38 -4.37
CA ARG A 377 20.67 26.33 -3.69
C ARG A 377 19.38 26.84 -3.07
N PHE A 378 19.17 28.18 -3.07
CA PHE A 378 18.05 28.85 -2.40
C PHE A 378 17.30 29.74 -3.38
N ASP A 379 16.00 29.87 -3.16
CA ASP A 379 15.11 30.70 -3.99
C ASP A 379 15.19 32.18 -3.59
N ASP A 380 15.55 32.47 -2.34
CA ASP A 380 15.77 33.80 -1.81
C ASP A 380 16.98 33.82 -0.85
N VAL A 381 17.89 34.73 -1.08
CA VAL A 381 19.11 34.89 -0.26
C VAL A 381 19.20 36.31 0.23
N GLN A 382 19.18 36.50 1.55
CA GLN A 382 19.40 37.80 2.18
C GLN A 382 20.80 37.88 2.72
N TYR A 383 21.53 38.92 2.33
CA TYR A 383 22.90 39.15 2.74
C TYR A 383 22.96 40.17 3.87
N LEU A 384 23.52 39.79 5.03
CA LEU A 384 23.83 40.65 6.16
C LEU A 384 25.35 40.68 6.32
N ILE A 385 25.99 41.53 5.50
CA ILE A 385 27.44 41.63 5.34
C ILE A 385 27.90 43.05 5.71
N GLY A 386 29.11 43.18 6.25
CA GLY A 386 29.75 44.45 6.62
C GLY A 386 29.34 44.94 8.01
N THR A 387 29.92 46.04 8.45
CA THR A 387 29.64 46.71 9.72
C THR A 387 28.28 47.42 9.66
N GLN A 388 27.50 47.34 10.74
CA GLN A 388 26.33 48.25 10.91
C GLN A 388 26.87 49.69 10.86
N GLN A 389 26.43 50.49 9.87
CA GLN A 389 26.57 51.92 9.98
C GLN A 389 25.70 52.35 11.17
N GLY A 390 26.33 52.90 12.20
CA GLY A 390 25.64 53.39 13.36
C GLY A 390 24.57 54.41 12.94
N GLU A 391 23.35 54.26 13.37
CA GLU A 391 22.43 55.36 13.43
C GLU A 391 23.05 56.43 14.34
N ASP A 392 23.59 57.48 13.74
CA ASP A 392 23.95 58.69 14.45
C ASP A 392 22.68 59.24 15.09
N PHE A 393 22.53 59.06 16.38
CA PHE A 393 21.62 59.83 17.22
C PHE A 393 22.22 61.22 17.38
N SER A 394 21.81 62.15 16.55
CA SER A 394 21.88 63.57 16.76
C SER A 394 20.53 64.10 17.28
#